data_efee46a5d9b8b99e1dde59f565009603
#
_entry.id   efee46a5d9b8b99e1dde59f565009603
#
_cell.length_a   1.000
_cell.length_b   1.000
_cell.length_c   1.000
_cell.angle_alpha   90.00
_cell.angle_beta   90.00
_cell.angle_gamma   90.00
#
_symmetry.space_group_name_H-M   'P 1'
#
loop_
_entity.id
_entity.type
_entity.pdbx_description
1 polymer ?
#
loop_
_entity_poly.entity_id
_entity_poly.type
_entity_poly.pdbx_seq_one_letter_code
_entity_poly.pdbx_strand_id
1 'polypeptide(L)'
;MAVSLSWYGVSTFRLEVDDTVVFLDAYLDRVPGAPPVGLTAAQVQRADYLLVGHAHFDHLADAGTIAGNTGATLIANFESIRLAAEAGVPEDRLMPVSGGEPIALADDLRVRVFPGLHSCVWSGGMRAADEAALGDDAVTHQQRRARMGGGGTLPPGLHSTRGDGGALGYLLENRHGSI
;
A
#
# COMPACT_ATOMS: atom_id res chain seq x y z
N MET A 1 2.35 1.51 -28.40
CA MET A 1 1.75 1.84 -27.12
C MET A 1 1.42 0.55 -26.43
N ALA A 2 2.01 0.32 -25.27
CA ALA A 2 1.84 -0.93 -24.54
C ALA A 2 1.34 -0.62 -23.12
N VAL A 3 0.36 -1.38 -22.68
CA VAL A 3 -0.02 -1.44 -21.26
C VAL A 3 0.54 -2.75 -20.72
N SER A 4 1.30 -2.69 -19.65
CA SER A 4 1.79 -3.88 -18.95
C SER A 4 1.44 -3.82 -17.47
N LEU A 5 1.03 -4.96 -16.93
CA LEU A 5 0.73 -5.12 -15.50
C LEU A 5 1.56 -6.27 -14.96
N SER A 6 2.38 -5.98 -13.97
CA SER A 6 3.20 -6.96 -13.25
C SER A 6 2.70 -7.09 -11.82
N TRP A 7 2.58 -8.32 -11.33
CA TRP A 7 2.18 -8.60 -9.95
C TRP A 7 3.37 -9.07 -9.12
N TYR A 8 3.58 -8.42 -7.98
CA TYR A 8 4.66 -8.72 -7.04
C TYR A 8 4.16 -9.33 -5.72
N GLY A 9 2.95 -9.87 -5.76
CA GLY A 9 2.32 -10.55 -4.61
C GLY A 9 1.57 -9.60 -3.68
N VAL A 10 0.70 -10.18 -2.82
CA VAL A 10 -0.30 -9.47 -2.02
C VAL A 10 -1.08 -8.52 -2.93
N SER A 11 -1.08 -7.24 -2.64
CA SER A 11 -1.74 -6.19 -3.43
C SER A 11 -0.76 -5.32 -4.24
N THR A 12 0.54 -5.66 -4.26
CA THR A 12 1.54 -4.88 -4.98
C THR A 12 1.55 -5.22 -6.47
N PHE A 13 1.18 -4.23 -7.28
CA PHE A 13 1.25 -4.29 -8.74
C PHE A 13 2.07 -3.13 -9.29
N ARG A 14 2.70 -3.34 -10.43
CA ARG A 14 3.35 -2.31 -11.22
C ARG A 14 2.67 -2.26 -12.59
N LEU A 15 2.05 -1.13 -12.87
CA LEU A 15 1.40 -0.82 -14.13
C LEU A 15 2.28 0.13 -14.93
N GLU A 16 2.52 -0.18 -16.19
CA GLU A 16 3.12 0.72 -17.17
C GLU A 16 2.10 1.06 -18.23
N VAL A 17 1.87 2.34 -18.44
CA VAL A 17 1.04 2.87 -19.53
C VAL A 17 1.88 3.87 -20.28
N ASP A 18 2.31 3.51 -21.49
CA ASP A 18 3.27 4.29 -22.27
C ASP A 18 4.54 4.62 -21.45
N ASP A 19 4.76 5.90 -21.19
CA ASP A 19 5.91 6.39 -20.42
C ASP A 19 5.59 6.63 -18.93
N THR A 20 4.42 6.21 -18.45
CA THR A 20 4.03 6.39 -17.06
C THR A 20 4.07 5.07 -16.30
N VAL A 21 4.74 5.07 -15.16
CA VAL A 21 4.85 3.91 -14.25
C VAL A 21 4.12 4.19 -12.95
N VAL A 22 3.14 3.36 -12.65
CA VAL A 22 2.31 3.44 -11.44
C VAL A 22 2.49 2.17 -10.62
N PHE A 23 2.83 2.31 -9.35
CA PHE A 23 2.71 1.22 -8.38
C PHE A 23 1.37 1.32 -7.66
N LEU A 24 0.70 0.18 -7.55
CA LEU A 24 -0.46 -0.02 -6.67
C LEU A 24 0.07 -0.76 -5.45
N ASP A 25 0.00 -0.12 -4.30
CA ASP A 25 0.63 -0.54 -3.05
C ASP A 25 2.15 -0.78 -3.17
N ALA A 26 2.82 -0.91 -2.04
CA ALA A 26 4.27 -1.02 -1.97
C ALA A 26 4.70 -1.95 -0.83
N TYR A 27 4.73 -3.26 -1.14
CA TYR A 27 5.20 -4.30 -0.23
C TYR A 27 6.05 -5.33 -0.98
N LEU A 28 7.29 -4.98 -1.26
CA LEU A 28 8.29 -5.78 -1.99
C LEU A 28 9.26 -6.47 -1.02
N ASP A 29 9.74 -5.74 -0.02
CA ASP A 29 10.66 -6.24 1.00
C ASP A 29 9.85 -6.98 2.08
N ARG A 30 9.68 -8.26 1.84
CA ARG A 30 8.82 -9.14 2.63
C ARG A 30 9.33 -9.36 4.05
N VAL A 31 8.40 -9.64 4.95
CA VAL A 31 8.77 -10.10 6.31
C VAL A 31 9.65 -11.35 6.25
N PRO A 32 10.55 -11.56 7.22
CA PRO A 32 11.40 -12.74 7.28
C PRO A 32 10.59 -14.03 7.17
N GLY A 33 11.01 -14.93 6.28
CA GLY A 33 10.34 -16.21 6.04
C GLY A 33 9.27 -16.18 4.93
N ALA A 34 8.87 -15.01 4.43
CA ALA A 34 8.03 -14.94 3.25
C ALA A 34 8.84 -15.16 1.95
N PRO A 35 8.28 -15.82 0.93
CA PRO A 35 8.96 -15.98 -0.34
C PRO A 35 9.28 -14.61 -0.98
N PRO A 36 10.49 -14.45 -1.56
CA PRO A 36 10.85 -13.22 -2.27
C PRO A 36 10.01 -13.07 -3.54
N VAL A 37 9.78 -11.83 -3.95
CA VAL A 37 8.97 -11.50 -5.15
C VAL A 37 9.80 -11.16 -6.39
N GLY A 38 11.13 -11.28 -6.30
CA GLY A 38 12.05 -11.05 -7.42
C GLY A 38 12.39 -9.57 -7.68
N LEU A 39 11.86 -8.66 -6.86
CA LEU A 39 12.18 -7.23 -6.88
C LEU A 39 12.20 -6.73 -5.43
N THR A 40 13.16 -5.88 -5.08
CA THR A 40 13.21 -5.19 -3.79
C THR A 40 12.89 -3.72 -3.98
N ALA A 41 12.46 -3.04 -2.90
CA ALA A 41 12.19 -1.60 -2.93
C ALA A 41 13.40 -0.79 -3.39
N ALA A 42 14.61 -1.16 -2.94
CA ALA A 42 15.87 -0.52 -3.33
C ALA A 42 16.20 -0.67 -4.82
N GLN A 43 15.68 -1.70 -5.49
CA GLN A 43 15.89 -1.95 -6.92
C GLN A 43 14.90 -1.20 -7.81
N VAL A 44 13.86 -0.60 -7.26
CA VAL A 44 12.92 0.21 -8.04
C VAL A 44 13.60 1.50 -8.46
N GLN A 45 13.88 1.64 -9.75
CA GLN A 45 14.56 2.80 -10.34
C GLN A 45 13.59 3.75 -11.04
N ARG A 46 12.34 3.33 -11.24
CA ARG A 46 11.32 4.13 -11.90
C ARG A 46 9.95 3.88 -11.32
N ALA A 47 9.34 4.94 -10.85
CA ALA A 47 7.93 5.08 -10.54
C ALA A 47 7.58 6.56 -10.66
N ASP A 48 6.47 6.87 -11.27
CA ASP A 48 5.94 8.24 -11.36
C ASP A 48 4.90 8.46 -10.26
N TYR A 49 4.14 7.41 -9.93
CA TYR A 49 3.09 7.44 -8.91
C TYR A 49 3.08 6.17 -8.06
N LEU A 50 2.74 6.35 -6.79
CA LEU A 50 2.43 5.29 -5.83
C LEU A 50 0.98 5.50 -5.36
N LEU A 51 0.09 4.59 -5.70
CA LEU A 51 -1.31 4.60 -5.25
C LEU A 51 -1.44 3.59 -4.11
N VAL A 52 -1.66 4.07 -2.88
CA VAL A 52 -1.69 3.19 -1.71
C VAL A 52 -3.10 3.03 -1.18
N GLY A 53 -3.58 1.79 -1.15
CA GLY A 53 -4.95 1.45 -0.76
C GLY A 53 -5.28 1.81 0.70
N HIS A 54 -4.34 1.63 1.62
CA HIS A 54 -4.50 2.03 3.02
C HIS A 54 -3.17 1.87 3.81
N ALA A 55 -3.18 2.30 5.07
CA ALA A 55 -1.96 2.44 5.88
C ALA A 55 -1.46 1.15 6.55
N HIS A 56 -1.88 -0.03 6.12
CA HIS A 56 -1.29 -1.27 6.64
C HIS A 56 0.07 -1.56 6.02
N PHE A 57 0.91 -2.30 6.76
CA PHE A 57 2.30 -2.54 6.37
C PHE A 57 2.42 -3.27 5.01
N ASP A 58 1.52 -4.20 4.73
CA ASP A 58 1.46 -4.98 3.50
C ASP A 58 0.96 -4.17 2.27
N HIS A 59 0.72 -2.87 2.46
CA HIS A 59 0.38 -1.90 1.42
C HIS A 59 1.35 -0.73 1.35
N LEU A 60 1.93 -0.30 2.49
CA LEU A 60 2.67 0.95 2.60
C LEU A 60 4.16 0.80 2.93
N ALA A 61 4.62 -0.39 3.38
CA ALA A 61 5.94 -0.56 4.00
C ALA A 61 7.10 0.03 3.18
N ASP A 62 7.09 -0.15 1.87
CA ASP A 62 8.19 0.23 1.00
C ASP A 62 7.95 1.54 0.23
N ALA A 63 6.79 2.18 0.45
CA ALA A 63 6.40 3.37 -0.30
C ALA A 63 7.40 4.52 -0.11
N GLY A 64 7.90 4.72 1.12
CA GLY A 64 8.92 5.73 1.42
C GLY A 64 10.23 5.48 0.67
N THR A 65 10.70 4.23 0.64
CA THR A 65 11.93 3.84 -0.08
C THR A 65 11.77 4.04 -1.57
N ILE A 66 10.65 3.59 -2.15
CA ILE A 66 10.39 3.74 -3.59
C ILE A 66 10.27 5.23 -3.95
N ALA A 67 9.50 6.01 -3.20
CA ALA A 67 9.36 7.45 -3.44
C ALA A 67 10.72 8.17 -3.33
N GLY A 68 11.55 7.81 -2.35
CA GLY A 68 12.90 8.37 -2.19
C GLY A 68 13.82 8.07 -3.36
N ASN A 69 13.77 6.85 -3.93
CA ASN A 69 14.61 6.44 -5.05
C ASN A 69 14.16 7.05 -6.39
N THR A 70 12.86 7.26 -6.57
CA THR A 70 12.27 7.57 -7.89
C THR A 70 11.75 9.00 -8.00
N GLY A 71 11.46 9.63 -6.87
CA GLY A 71 10.75 10.92 -6.84
C GLY A 71 9.24 10.78 -7.12
N ALA A 72 8.68 9.57 -7.02
CA ALA A 72 7.27 9.32 -7.26
C ALA A 72 6.36 10.14 -6.35
N THR A 73 5.22 10.58 -6.88
CA THR A 73 4.14 11.16 -6.08
C THR A 73 3.32 10.06 -5.44
N LEU A 74 3.17 10.13 -4.10
CA LEU A 74 2.36 9.20 -3.32
C LEU A 74 0.95 9.74 -3.16
N ILE A 75 -0.03 8.99 -3.63
CA ILE A 75 -1.47 9.30 -3.58
C ILE A 75 -2.13 8.29 -2.65
N ALA A 76 -2.66 8.74 -1.53
CA ALA A 76 -3.16 7.85 -0.49
C ALA A 76 -4.11 8.56 0.49
N ASN A 77 -4.71 7.80 1.38
CA ASN A 77 -5.46 8.36 2.50
C ASN A 77 -4.56 9.15 3.48
N PHE A 78 -5.17 9.98 4.31
CA PHE A 78 -4.43 10.88 5.21
C PHE A 78 -3.50 10.15 6.18
N GLU A 79 -3.84 8.96 6.65
CA GLU A 79 -2.97 8.20 7.56
C GLU A 79 -1.73 7.67 6.81
N SER A 80 -1.90 7.15 5.60
CA SER A 80 -0.78 6.74 4.76
C SER A 80 0.14 7.90 4.40
N ILE A 81 -0.42 9.08 4.11
CA ILE A 81 0.33 10.32 3.84
C ILE A 81 1.14 10.75 5.07
N ARG A 82 0.52 10.73 6.26
CA ARG A 82 1.19 11.06 7.51
C ARG A 82 2.41 10.15 7.75
N LEU A 83 2.23 8.84 7.57
CA LEU A 83 3.31 7.87 7.74
C LEU A 83 4.40 8.01 6.68
N ALA A 84 4.04 8.31 5.44
CA ALA A 84 5.01 8.55 4.37
C ALA A 84 5.84 9.82 4.64
N ALA A 85 5.21 10.89 5.18
CA ALA A 85 5.91 12.08 5.62
C ALA A 85 6.90 11.78 6.75
N GLU A 86 6.48 11.00 7.74
CA GLU A 86 7.36 10.54 8.82
C GLU A 86 8.53 9.66 8.33
N ALA A 87 8.31 8.93 7.23
CA ALA A 87 9.35 8.17 6.54
C ALA A 87 10.28 9.03 5.66
N GLY A 88 10.04 10.35 5.59
CA GLY A 88 10.90 11.30 4.89
C GLY A 88 10.51 11.59 3.44
N VAL A 89 9.32 11.19 2.99
CA VAL A 89 8.82 11.61 1.66
C VAL A 89 8.54 13.10 1.68
N PRO A 90 9.06 13.88 0.72
CA PRO A 90 8.86 15.33 0.66
C PRO A 90 7.36 15.69 0.52
N GLU A 91 6.94 16.79 1.15
CA GLU A 91 5.54 17.21 1.19
C GLU A 91 4.96 17.48 -0.21
N ASP A 92 5.76 18.01 -1.14
CA ASP A 92 5.38 18.26 -2.54
C ASP A 92 5.17 16.95 -3.35
N ARG A 93 5.51 15.82 -2.78
CA ARG A 93 5.30 14.46 -3.33
C ARG A 93 4.18 13.70 -2.62
N LEU A 94 3.45 14.35 -1.74
CA LEU A 94 2.36 13.75 -0.97
C LEU A 94 1.01 14.32 -1.41
N MET A 95 0.12 13.47 -1.89
CA MET A 95 -1.23 13.85 -2.33
C MET A 95 -2.28 13.10 -1.50
N PRO A 96 -2.84 13.72 -0.46
CA PRO A 96 -3.91 13.13 0.33
C PRO A 96 -5.22 13.08 -0.46
N VAL A 97 -5.92 11.94 -0.37
CA VAL A 97 -7.22 11.72 -1.00
C VAL A 97 -8.18 11.02 -0.03
N SER A 98 -9.47 11.12 -0.27
CA SER A 98 -10.51 10.55 0.60
C SER A 98 -11.51 9.66 -0.16
N GLY A 99 -11.46 9.68 -1.48
CA GLY A 99 -12.41 9.06 -2.38
C GLY A 99 -13.37 10.06 -3.02
N GLY A 100 -13.57 9.88 -4.33
CA GLY A 100 -14.35 10.79 -5.19
C GLY A 100 -13.48 11.64 -6.11
N GLU A 101 -12.19 11.74 -5.87
CA GLU A 101 -11.28 12.59 -6.66
C GLU A 101 -10.97 11.96 -8.02
N PRO A 102 -11.15 12.69 -9.13
CA PRO A 102 -10.53 12.39 -10.42
C PRO A 102 -9.17 13.09 -10.50
N ILE A 103 -8.10 12.33 -10.76
CA ILE A 103 -6.74 12.86 -10.83
C ILE A 103 -6.14 12.51 -12.18
N ALA A 104 -5.63 13.49 -12.91
CA ALA A 104 -4.84 13.27 -14.10
C ALA A 104 -3.41 12.87 -13.70
N LEU A 105 -2.95 11.71 -14.14
CA LEU A 105 -1.59 11.23 -13.94
C LEU A 105 -0.70 11.57 -15.14
N ALA A 106 -1.26 11.53 -16.35
CA ALA A 106 -0.62 11.90 -17.60
C ALA A 106 -1.70 12.37 -18.60
N ASP A 107 -1.30 12.79 -19.80
CA ASP A 107 -2.22 13.30 -20.82
C ASP A 107 -3.36 12.32 -21.15
N ASP A 108 -3.08 11.03 -21.14
CA ASP A 108 -4.03 9.95 -21.45
C ASP A 108 -4.21 8.95 -20.30
N LEU A 109 -3.80 9.28 -19.10
CA LEU A 109 -3.97 8.43 -17.93
C LEU A 109 -4.57 9.22 -16.77
N ARG A 110 -5.69 8.76 -16.28
CA ARG A 110 -6.34 9.31 -15.09
C ARG A 110 -6.66 8.22 -14.10
N VAL A 111 -6.75 8.57 -12.84
CA VAL A 111 -7.25 7.71 -11.78
C VAL A 111 -8.48 8.34 -11.14
N ARG A 112 -9.50 7.54 -10.88
CA ARG A 112 -10.60 7.90 -9.98
C ARG A 112 -10.44 7.14 -8.68
N VAL A 113 -10.53 7.87 -7.59
CA VAL A 113 -10.38 7.32 -6.24
C VAL A 113 -11.76 7.01 -5.68
N PHE A 114 -11.91 5.85 -5.05
CA PHE A 114 -13.17 5.42 -4.43
C PHE A 114 -12.92 5.09 -2.97
N PRO A 115 -13.79 5.51 -2.03
CA PRO A 115 -13.74 5.00 -0.68
C PRO A 115 -14.13 3.52 -0.67
N GLY A 116 -13.40 2.72 0.06
CA GLY A 116 -13.64 1.29 0.22
C GLY A 116 -13.80 0.90 1.67
N LEU A 117 -14.32 -0.30 1.90
CA LEU A 117 -14.32 -0.92 3.21
C LEU A 117 -13.11 -1.86 3.29
N HIS A 118 -12.37 -1.75 4.38
CA HIS A 118 -11.32 -2.72 4.69
C HIS A 118 -11.94 -4.11 4.88
N SER A 119 -11.28 -5.15 4.39
CA SER A 119 -11.73 -6.51 4.59
C SER A 119 -11.90 -6.82 6.08
N CYS A 120 -13.01 -7.45 6.42
CA CYS A 120 -13.31 -7.81 7.80
C CYS A 120 -12.46 -9.02 8.21
N VAL A 121 -11.22 -8.77 8.63
CA VAL A 121 -10.27 -9.82 9.03
C VAL A 121 -10.73 -10.55 10.30
N TRP A 122 -11.68 -9.96 11.02
CA TRP A 122 -12.14 -10.41 12.33
C TRP A 122 -13.15 -11.55 12.31
N SER A 123 -13.94 -11.68 11.25
CA SER A 123 -15.09 -12.58 11.25
C SER A 123 -14.84 -13.97 10.69
N GLY A 124 -13.64 -14.25 10.15
CA GLY A 124 -13.40 -15.55 9.52
C GLY A 124 -11.97 -16.07 9.60
N GLY A 125 -10.99 -15.27 9.96
CA GLY A 125 -9.57 -15.62 9.94
C GLY A 125 -9.01 -16.14 11.26
N MET A 126 -9.58 -15.75 12.39
CA MET A 126 -9.20 -16.32 13.69
C MET A 126 -10.17 -17.44 14.05
N ARG A 127 -9.68 -18.64 14.14
CA ARG A 127 -10.42 -19.76 14.73
C ARG A 127 -10.68 -19.44 16.20
N ALA A 128 -11.82 -19.83 16.74
CA ALA A 128 -12.15 -19.70 18.16
C ALA A 128 -11.04 -20.27 19.08
N ALA A 129 -10.28 -21.25 18.60
CA ALA A 129 -9.12 -21.81 19.28
C ALA A 129 -7.95 -20.79 19.39
N ASP A 130 -7.78 -19.91 18.42
CA ASP A 130 -6.73 -18.89 18.44
C ASP A 130 -7.12 -17.74 19.38
N GLU A 131 -8.40 -17.43 19.50
CA GLU A 131 -8.92 -16.48 20.50
C GLU A 131 -8.81 -17.02 21.92
N ALA A 132 -9.11 -18.29 22.13
CA ALA A 132 -8.97 -18.96 23.42
C ALA A 132 -7.50 -19.08 23.84
N ALA A 133 -6.58 -19.27 22.89
CA ALA A 133 -5.12 -19.34 23.15
C ALA A 133 -4.52 -17.97 23.48
N LEU A 134 -5.21 -16.86 23.20
CA LEU A 134 -4.75 -15.50 23.50
C LEU A 134 -5.05 -15.07 24.93
N GLY A 135 -5.91 -15.81 25.67
CA GLY A 135 -6.32 -15.49 27.03
C GLY A 135 -7.08 -14.15 27.12
N ASP A 136 -7.54 -13.82 28.34
CA ASP A 136 -8.20 -12.54 28.65
C ASP A 136 -7.22 -11.35 28.68
N ASP A 137 -5.93 -11.60 28.54
CA ASP A 137 -4.96 -10.52 28.40
C ASP A 137 -5.19 -9.80 27.10
N ALA A 138 -5.57 -8.52 27.20
CA ALA A 138 -5.83 -7.63 26.10
C ALA A 138 -4.61 -7.60 25.16
N VAL A 139 -4.58 -8.53 24.22
CA VAL A 139 -3.62 -8.51 23.14
C VAL A 139 -3.83 -7.20 22.39
N THR A 140 -2.85 -6.32 22.47
CA THR A 140 -2.95 -5.02 21.85
C THR A 140 -3.21 -5.20 20.35
N HIS A 141 -3.89 -4.27 19.72
CA HIS A 141 -4.13 -4.27 18.28
C HIS A 141 -2.83 -4.47 17.49
N GLN A 142 -1.72 -3.97 18.01
CA GLN A 142 -0.37 -4.15 17.50
C GLN A 142 0.12 -5.60 17.55
N GLN A 143 -0.13 -6.30 18.66
CA GLN A 143 0.25 -7.73 18.80
C GLN A 143 -0.59 -8.63 17.91
N ARG A 144 -1.87 -8.30 17.71
CA ARG A 144 -2.75 -8.99 16.76
C ARG A 144 -2.25 -8.83 15.33
N ARG A 145 -1.84 -7.61 14.92
CA ARG A 145 -1.24 -7.34 13.62
C ARG A 145 0.07 -8.10 13.39
N ALA A 146 0.97 -8.13 14.37
CA ALA A 146 2.22 -8.85 14.27
C ALA A 146 2.00 -10.35 14.02
N ARG A 147 0.97 -10.94 14.62
CA ARG A 147 0.62 -12.36 14.45
C ARG A 147 -0.01 -12.63 13.07
N MET A 148 -0.81 -11.73 12.55
CA MET A 148 -1.43 -11.85 11.22
C MET A 148 -0.40 -11.68 10.09
N GLY A 149 0.66 -10.92 10.33
CA GLY A 149 1.77 -10.73 9.38
C GLY A 149 2.82 -11.85 9.37
N GLY A 150 2.55 -13.03 9.97
CA GLY A 150 3.49 -14.14 9.97
C GLY A 150 4.57 -14.07 11.05
N GLY A 151 4.35 -13.33 12.13
CA GLY A 151 5.21 -13.33 13.33
C GLY A 151 6.45 -12.44 13.24
N GLY A 152 6.57 -11.62 12.21
CA GLY A 152 7.63 -10.62 12.09
C GLY A 152 7.36 -9.37 12.93
N THR A 153 8.41 -8.69 13.36
CA THR A 153 8.31 -7.31 13.84
C THR A 153 7.89 -6.42 12.68
N LEU A 154 6.89 -5.57 12.89
CA LEU A 154 6.52 -4.57 11.89
C LEU A 154 7.74 -3.71 11.53
N PRO A 155 7.89 -3.31 10.27
CA PRO A 155 8.93 -2.37 9.87
C PRO A 155 8.92 -1.12 10.75
N PRO A 156 10.08 -0.50 11.01
CA PRO A 156 10.13 0.76 11.75
C PRO A 156 9.21 1.81 11.11
N GLY A 157 8.45 2.53 11.94
CA GLY A 157 7.50 3.56 11.46
C GLY A 157 6.06 3.09 11.29
N LEU A 158 5.80 1.79 11.22
CA LEU A 158 4.44 1.26 11.03
C LEU A 158 3.72 0.82 12.31
N HIS A 159 4.39 0.90 13.46
CA HIS A 159 3.80 0.45 14.73
C HIS A 159 2.77 1.41 15.31
N SER A 160 2.64 2.60 14.79
CA SER A 160 1.78 3.64 15.34
C SER A 160 0.43 3.75 14.66
N THR A 161 0.13 2.92 13.66
CA THR A 161 -1.16 3.00 12.98
C THR A 161 -2.28 2.56 13.91
N ARG A 162 -3.02 3.52 14.43
CA ARG A 162 -4.25 3.29 15.21
C ARG A 162 -5.43 2.92 14.31
N GLY A 163 -5.25 2.96 13.02
CA GLY A 163 -6.23 2.68 11.99
C GLY A 163 -5.56 2.49 10.63
N ASP A 164 -6.35 2.07 9.67
CA ASP A 164 -5.93 1.94 8.26
C ASP A 164 -6.08 3.26 7.48
N GLY A 165 -6.68 4.29 8.11
CA GLY A 165 -7.02 5.57 7.51
C GLY A 165 -8.22 5.52 6.57
N GLY A 166 -8.88 4.38 6.46
CA GLY A 166 -9.91 4.07 5.48
C GLY A 166 -9.29 3.47 4.21
N ALA A 167 -9.90 2.41 3.70
CA ALA A 167 -9.45 1.77 2.47
C ALA A 167 -9.87 2.59 1.24
N LEU A 168 -9.01 2.62 0.23
CA LEU A 168 -9.25 3.26 -1.05
C LEU A 168 -9.16 2.24 -2.18
N GLY A 169 -10.02 2.39 -3.18
CA GLY A 169 -9.93 1.72 -4.47
C GLY A 169 -9.56 2.73 -5.55
N TYR A 170 -8.87 2.26 -6.57
CA TYR A 170 -8.40 3.07 -7.68
C TYR A 170 -8.89 2.49 -9.01
N LEU A 171 -9.51 3.30 -9.82
CA LEU A 171 -9.84 2.97 -11.20
C LEU A 171 -8.95 3.81 -12.12
N LEU A 172 -8.00 3.16 -12.77
CA LEU A 172 -7.16 3.79 -13.77
C LEU A 172 -7.83 3.67 -15.14
N GLU A 173 -7.92 4.78 -15.84
CA GLU A 173 -8.58 4.89 -17.13
C GLU A 173 -7.63 5.53 -18.15
N ASN A 174 -7.56 4.94 -19.32
CA ASN A 174 -6.89 5.50 -20.48
C ASN A 174 -7.74 5.24 -21.75
N ARG A 175 -7.30 5.69 -22.92
CA ARG A 175 -8.02 5.47 -24.19
C ARG A 175 -8.19 4.00 -24.59
N HIS A 176 -7.50 3.06 -23.95
CA HIS A 176 -7.57 1.62 -24.27
C HIS A 176 -8.49 0.86 -23.33
N GLY A 177 -8.93 1.47 -22.25
CA GLY A 177 -9.80 0.84 -21.26
C GLY A 177 -9.53 1.31 -19.84
N SER A 178 -9.91 0.47 -18.89
CA SER A 178 -9.76 0.74 -17.45
C SER A 178 -9.25 -0.50 -16.72
N ILE A 179 -8.51 -0.25 -15.65
CA ILE A 179 -7.96 -1.24 -14.72
C ILE A 179 -8.29 -0.83 -13.30
#